data_b263bc9fc374cdd355eb24febe62f27e
#
_entry.id   b263bc9fc374cdd355eb24febe62f27e
#
_cell.length_a   1.000
_cell.length_b   1.000
_cell.length_c   1.000
_cell.angle_alpha   90.00
_cell.angle_beta   90.00
_cell.angle_gamma   90.00
#
_symmetry.space_group_name_H-M   'P 1'
#
loop_
_entity.id
_entity.type
_entity.pdbx_description
1 polymer ?
#
loop_
_entity_poly.entity_id
_entity_poly.type
_entity_poly.pdbx_seq_one_letter_code
_entity_poly.pdbx_strand_id
1 'polypeptide(L)'
;MKLISWNVNGLRANITKGFNTFFKQIDADIFCIQETKMQEEQIDLNIHEIFKEYNQYWNSALKRGYSGTAVFSKKKPINIAYGIGIEEHDKEGRVITLEFEKFFLINCYTPNSKKDLERLDYRMLWEDDIKKYLIRLDKIKPVIYCGDLNVAHEEIDLKNPRTNRKNAGFTVEERSKMTELLKEGFTDTFRYLYPEKENAYSWWSYMANAREKNVGWRIDYFIVSKSIENKIQDSIIYSEIFGSDHCPVGLEIKIWKERKNGRKKESNYKMAILVYICSCCYISI
;
A
#
# COMPACT_ATOMS: atom_id res chain seq x y z
N MET A 1 -6.31 1.14 16.26
CA MET A 1 -6.72 1.20 14.84
C MET A 1 -6.06 0.05 14.13
N LYS A 2 -6.86 -0.73 13.39
CA LYS A 2 -6.40 -1.88 12.61
C LYS A 2 -6.49 -1.54 11.12
N LEU A 3 -5.38 -1.67 10.40
CA LEU A 3 -5.28 -1.51 8.95
C LEU A 3 -4.90 -2.83 8.32
N ILE A 4 -5.47 -3.12 7.15
CA ILE A 4 -5.13 -4.30 6.33
C ILE A 4 -4.73 -3.82 4.94
N SER A 5 -3.74 -4.47 4.35
CA SER A 5 -3.34 -4.30 2.97
C SER A 5 -3.26 -5.66 2.30
N TRP A 6 -3.81 -5.79 1.08
CA TRP A 6 -3.83 -7.04 0.34
C TRP A 6 -3.79 -6.81 -1.18
N ASN A 7 -2.75 -7.29 -1.83
CA ASN A 7 -2.79 -7.47 -3.28
C ASN A 7 -3.66 -8.68 -3.59
N VAL A 8 -4.82 -8.44 -4.18
CA VAL A 8 -5.85 -9.46 -4.42
C VAL A 8 -5.72 -10.16 -5.78
N ASN A 9 -4.78 -9.73 -6.61
CA ASN A 9 -4.52 -10.27 -7.96
C ASN A 9 -5.82 -10.43 -8.79
N GLY A 10 -6.68 -9.41 -8.73
CA GLY A 10 -8.00 -9.38 -9.36
C GLY A 10 -9.13 -9.63 -8.34
N LEU A 11 -9.80 -8.53 -7.93
CA LEU A 11 -10.79 -8.56 -6.85
C LEU A 11 -11.95 -9.53 -7.14
N ARG A 12 -12.52 -9.53 -8.36
CA ARG A 12 -13.62 -10.44 -8.71
C ARG A 12 -13.27 -11.91 -8.52
N ALA A 13 -12.07 -12.30 -8.96
CA ALA A 13 -11.59 -13.67 -8.78
C ALA A 13 -11.30 -13.99 -7.30
N ASN A 14 -10.83 -13.02 -6.52
CA ASN A 14 -10.57 -13.23 -5.10
C ASN A 14 -11.86 -13.34 -4.28
N ILE A 15 -12.92 -12.59 -4.65
CA ILE A 15 -14.24 -12.71 -4.03
C ILE A 15 -14.77 -14.15 -4.12
N THR A 16 -14.61 -14.82 -5.26
CA THR A 16 -15.05 -16.23 -5.41
C THR A 16 -14.19 -17.21 -4.62
N LYS A 17 -13.02 -16.79 -4.13
CA LYS A 17 -12.07 -17.61 -3.35
C LYS A 17 -12.07 -17.30 -1.85
N GLY A 18 -13.08 -16.57 -1.34
CA GLY A 18 -13.26 -16.36 0.08
C GLY A 18 -12.87 -14.98 0.62
N PHE A 19 -12.53 -14.01 -0.23
CA PHE A 19 -12.25 -12.63 0.17
C PHE A 19 -13.26 -12.09 1.19
N ASN A 20 -14.56 -12.25 0.90
CA ASN A 20 -15.63 -11.71 1.73
C ASN A 20 -15.62 -12.25 3.17
N THR A 21 -15.22 -13.50 3.34
CA THR A 21 -15.13 -14.13 4.66
C THR A 21 -14.05 -13.45 5.50
N PHE A 22 -12.84 -13.32 4.94
CA PHE A 22 -11.74 -12.65 5.63
C PHE A 22 -12.05 -11.17 5.89
N PHE A 23 -12.55 -10.44 4.87
CA PHE A 23 -12.90 -9.03 4.98
C PHE A 23 -13.88 -8.75 6.13
N LYS A 24 -14.93 -9.58 6.27
CA LYS A 24 -15.91 -9.44 7.35
C LYS A 24 -15.34 -9.83 8.71
N GLN A 25 -14.57 -10.91 8.78
CA GLN A 25 -14.01 -11.41 10.05
C GLN A 25 -12.95 -10.48 10.64
N ILE A 26 -12.09 -9.91 9.80
CA ILE A 26 -11.00 -9.05 10.25
C ILE A 26 -11.52 -7.71 10.78
N ASP A 27 -12.65 -7.23 10.26
CA ASP A 27 -13.34 -6.01 10.65
C ASP A 27 -12.39 -4.80 10.83
N ALA A 28 -11.52 -4.59 9.85
CA ALA A 28 -10.50 -3.54 9.88
C ALA A 28 -11.12 -2.13 9.92
N ASP A 29 -10.43 -1.17 10.53
CA ASP A 29 -10.81 0.25 10.44
C ASP A 29 -10.58 0.80 9.01
N ILE A 30 -9.52 0.32 8.37
CA ILE A 30 -9.15 0.65 6.99
C ILE A 30 -8.65 -0.62 6.29
N PHE A 31 -9.15 -0.88 5.08
CA PHE A 31 -8.74 -2.00 4.25
C PHE A 31 -8.27 -1.48 2.88
N CYS A 32 -7.02 -1.74 2.52
CA CYS A 32 -6.36 -1.34 1.29
C CYS A 32 -6.23 -2.53 0.34
N ILE A 33 -6.53 -2.33 -0.93
CA ILE A 33 -6.41 -3.38 -1.96
C ILE A 33 -5.52 -2.89 -3.09
N GLN A 34 -4.69 -3.78 -3.61
CA GLN A 34 -3.90 -3.58 -4.83
C GLN A 34 -4.29 -4.64 -5.86
N GLU A 35 -4.06 -4.36 -7.11
CA GLU A 35 -4.46 -5.18 -8.28
C GLU A 35 -5.95 -5.54 -8.30
N THR A 36 -6.81 -4.53 -8.19
CA THR A 36 -8.26 -4.75 -8.36
C THR A 36 -8.58 -5.30 -9.74
N LYS A 37 -7.80 -4.92 -10.77
CA LYS A 37 -7.99 -5.26 -12.20
C LYS A 37 -9.40 -4.94 -12.69
N MET A 38 -10.01 -3.90 -12.10
CA MET A 38 -11.36 -3.44 -12.40
C MET A 38 -11.36 -2.03 -12.96
N GLN A 39 -12.32 -1.78 -13.84
CA GLN A 39 -12.68 -0.44 -14.31
C GLN A 39 -13.88 0.06 -13.52
N GLU A 40 -14.13 1.37 -13.56
CA GLU A 40 -15.22 2.00 -12.81
C GLU A 40 -16.59 1.38 -13.14
N GLU A 41 -16.85 1.14 -14.41
CA GLU A 41 -18.09 0.52 -14.88
C GLU A 41 -18.29 -0.95 -14.44
N GLN A 42 -17.27 -1.59 -13.92
CA GLN A 42 -17.30 -2.96 -13.38
C GLN A 42 -17.52 -3.01 -11.86
N ILE A 43 -17.55 -1.86 -11.20
CA ILE A 43 -17.83 -1.71 -9.78
C ILE A 43 -19.35 -1.56 -9.64
N ASP A 44 -20.05 -2.67 -9.79
CA ASP A 44 -21.51 -2.73 -9.76
C ASP A 44 -22.06 -2.72 -8.32
N LEU A 45 -23.41 -2.75 -8.21
CA LEU A 45 -24.11 -2.77 -6.93
C LEU A 45 -23.71 -3.96 -6.05
N ASN A 46 -23.38 -5.13 -6.65
CA ASN A 46 -22.97 -6.30 -5.88
C ASN A 46 -21.62 -6.09 -5.22
N ILE A 47 -20.69 -5.45 -5.94
CA ILE A 47 -19.38 -5.08 -5.38
C ILE A 47 -19.55 -4.02 -4.30
N HIS A 48 -20.36 -2.97 -4.54
CA HIS A 48 -20.62 -1.95 -3.52
C HIS A 48 -21.26 -2.53 -2.24
N GLU A 49 -22.13 -3.50 -2.36
CA GLU A 49 -22.79 -4.15 -1.22
C GLU A 49 -21.83 -4.89 -0.30
N ILE A 50 -20.73 -5.47 -0.85
CA ILE A 50 -19.70 -6.12 -0.04
C ILE A 50 -19.08 -5.13 0.94
N PHE A 51 -18.90 -3.87 0.52
CA PHE A 51 -18.21 -2.83 1.25
C PHE A 51 -19.13 -1.74 1.81
N LYS A 52 -20.45 -1.99 1.90
CA LYS A 52 -21.47 -0.98 2.25
C LYS A 52 -21.26 -0.27 3.58
N GLU A 53 -20.61 -0.94 4.55
CA GLU A 53 -20.29 -0.37 5.86
C GLU A 53 -19.07 0.57 5.84
N TYR A 54 -18.44 0.73 4.64
CA TYR A 54 -17.22 1.53 4.46
C TYR A 54 -17.44 2.65 3.44
N ASN A 55 -16.74 3.75 3.64
CA ASN A 55 -16.49 4.71 2.58
C ASN A 55 -15.50 4.09 1.58
N GLN A 56 -15.84 4.10 0.28
CA GLN A 56 -15.13 3.37 -0.77
C GLN A 56 -14.40 4.35 -1.68
N TYR A 57 -13.14 4.08 -1.99
CA TYR A 57 -12.28 4.88 -2.84
C TYR A 57 -11.60 3.97 -3.85
N TRP A 58 -11.80 4.22 -5.14
CA TRP A 58 -11.33 3.37 -6.23
C TRP A 58 -10.46 4.18 -7.19
N ASN A 59 -9.36 3.59 -7.66
CA ASN A 59 -8.47 4.18 -8.66
C ASN A 59 -8.13 3.10 -9.70
N SER A 60 -8.73 3.22 -10.87
CA SER A 60 -8.55 2.26 -11.97
C SER A 60 -7.44 2.72 -12.92
N ALA A 61 -6.71 1.77 -13.49
CA ALA A 61 -5.78 2.08 -14.58
C ALA A 61 -6.54 2.40 -15.87
N LEU A 62 -5.96 3.21 -16.75
CA LEU A 62 -6.52 3.42 -18.10
C LEU A 62 -6.58 2.12 -18.90
N LYS A 63 -5.59 1.25 -18.71
CA LYS A 63 -5.55 -0.08 -19.35
C LYS A 63 -6.49 -1.04 -18.63
N ARG A 64 -7.47 -1.57 -19.35
CA ARG A 64 -8.45 -2.54 -18.81
C ARG A 64 -7.81 -3.82 -18.30
N GLY A 65 -8.30 -4.31 -17.16
CA GLY A 65 -7.85 -5.56 -16.55
C GLY A 65 -6.42 -5.54 -15.98
N TYR A 66 -5.88 -4.34 -15.74
CA TYR A 66 -4.51 -4.13 -15.29
C TYR A 66 -4.48 -3.23 -14.05
N SER A 67 -3.56 -3.52 -13.10
CA SER A 67 -3.34 -2.68 -11.92
C SER A 67 -4.63 -2.32 -11.16
N GLY A 68 -4.77 -1.08 -10.73
CA GLY A 68 -5.91 -0.57 -9.98
C GLY A 68 -5.78 -0.81 -8.47
N THR A 69 -6.17 0.21 -7.71
CA THR A 69 -6.14 0.18 -6.24
C THR A 69 -7.51 0.57 -5.68
N ALA A 70 -7.80 0.12 -4.45
CA ALA A 70 -8.98 0.57 -3.72
C ALA A 70 -8.68 0.72 -2.23
N VAL A 71 -9.40 1.61 -1.56
CA VAL A 71 -9.36 1.77 -0.09
C VAL A 71 -10.77 1.82 0.45
N PHE A 72 -11.01 1.05 1.50
CA PHE A 72 -12.26 1.00 2.25
C PHE A 72 -11.99 1.50 3.66
N SER A 73 -12.69 2.55 4.09
CA SER A 73 -12.47 3.16 5.40
C SER A 73 -13.76 3.36 6.16
N LYS A 74 -13.83 2.91 7.42
CA LYS A 74 -14.97 3.20 8.31
C LYS A 74 -15.12 4.68 8.60
N LYS A 75 -14.01 5.42 8.62
CA LYS A 75 -14.02 6.88 8.82
C LYS A 75 -13.84 7.61 7.48
N LYS A 76 -14.64 8.63 7.27
CA LYS A 76 -14.49 9.51 6.10
C LYS A 76 -13.20 10.33 6.23
N PRO A 77 -12.31 10.34 5.22
CA PRO A 77 -11.14 11.21 5.19
C PRO A 77 -11.54 12.69 4.99
N ILE A 78 -10.61 13.58 5.29
CA ILE A 78 -10.76 15.03 5.05
C ILE A 78 -10.61 15.33 3.56
N ASN A 79 -9.58 14.73 2.93
CA ASN A 79 -9.28 14.86 1.51
C ASN A 79 -8.88 13.51 0.91
N ILE A 80 -8.97 13.43 -0.41
CA ILE A 80 -8.61 12.28 -1.21
C ILE A 80 -7.76 12.76 -2.38
N ALA A 81 -6.68 12.04 -2.69
CA ALA A 81 -5.92 12.23 -3.91
C ALA A 81 -5.72 10.87 -4.61
N TYR A 82 -5.79 10.88 -5.93
CA TYR A 82 -5.52 9.74 -6.79
C TYR A 82 -4.23 10.01 -7.58
N GLY A 83 -3.28 9.06 -7.52
CA GLY A 83 -1.96 9.26 -8.07
C GLY A 83 -1.03 10.09 -7.17
N ILE A 84 0.08 10.55 -7.74
CA ILE A 84 1.10 11.37 -7.07
C ILE A 84 1.29 12.75 -7.74
N GLY A 85 0.47 13.04 -8.76
CA GLY A 85 0.51 14.28 -9.55
C GLY A 85 1.50 14.23 -10.72
N ILE A 86 1.86 13.04 -11.19
CA ILE A 86 2.71 12.80 -12.35
C ILE A 86 1.93 11.93 -13.33
N GLU A 87 1.54 12.51 -14.47
CA GLU A 87 0.63 11.88 -15.45
C GLU A 87 1.08 10.49 -15.88
N GLU A 88 2.38 10.29 -16.11
CA GLU A 88 2.92 9.00 -16.54
C GLU A 88 2.67 7.90 -15.50
N HIS A 89 2.79 8.23 -14.22
CA HIS A 89 2.54 7.31 -13.11
C HIS A 89 1.06 7.11 -12.84
N ASP A 90 0.28 8.20 -12.92
CA ASP A 90 -1.11 8.22 -12.48
C ASP A 90 -2.04 7.44 -13.42
N LYS A 91 -1.66 7.24 -14.71
CA LYS A 91 -2.37 6.43 -15.71
C LYS A 91 -2.56 4.96 -15.31
N GLU A 92 -1.75 4.45 -14.39
CA GLU A 92 -1.79 3.04 -14.01
C GLU A 92 -2.63 2.76 -12.73
N GLY A 93 -3.29 3.78 -12.15
CA GLY A 93 -4.21 3.62 -11.01
C GLY A 93 -3.55 3.01 -9.76
N ARG A 94 -2.30 3.42 -9.46
CA ARG A 94 -1.44 2.74 -8.48
C ARG A 94 -1.49 3.32 -7.07
N VAL A 95 -1.94 4.57 -6.91
CA VAL A 95 -1.86 5.26 -5.63
C VAL A 95 -3.19 5.90 -5.27
N ILE A 96 -3.64 5.67 -4.02
CA ILE A 96 -4.71 6.43 -3.37
C ILE A 96 -4.15 7.00 -2.07
N THR A 97 -4.28 8.31 -1.90
CA THR A 97 -3.95 9.00 -0.65
C THR A 97 -5.21 9.47 0.04
N LEU A 98 -5.41 9.05 1.28
CA LEU A 98 -6.47 9.54 2.15
C LEU A 98 -5.88 10.41 3.25
N GLU A 99 -6.32 11.66 3.33
CA GLU A 99 -5.96 12.56 4.43
C GLU A 99 -6.91 12.39 5.60
N PHE A 100 -6.41 11.99 6.75
CA PHE A 100 -7.12 12.03 8.01
C PHE A 100 -6.62 13.19 8.90
N GLU A 101 -7.32 13.47 9.99
CA GLU A 101 -6.95 14.57 10.91
C GLU A 101 -5.49 14.50 11.39
N LYS A 102 -4.98 13.29 11.64
CA LYS A 102 -3.67 13.07 12.29
C LYS A 102 -2.62 12.40 11.43
N PHE A 103 -2.95 11.92 10.24
CA PHE A 103 -2.02 11.21 9.37
C PHE A 103 -2.53 11.19 7.92
N PHE A 104 -1.62 10.93 7.00
CA PHE A 104 -1.94 10.48 5.64
C PHE A 104 -1.84 8.97 5.56
N LEU A 105 -2.82 8.35 4.91
CA LEU A 105 -2.72 6.96 4.47
C LEU A 105 -2.46 6.94 2.97
N ILE A 106 -1.42 6.22 2.55
CA ILE A 106 -1.11 6.02 1.14
C ILE A 106 -1.16 4.52 0.85
N ASN A 107 -2.15 4.11 0.03
CA ASN A 107 -2.23 2.78 -0.54
C ASN A 107 -1.53 2.77 -1.89
N CYS A 108 -0.55 1.89 -2.07
CA CYS A 108 0.29 1.84 -3.25
C CYS A 108 0.40 0.43 -3.83
N TYR A 109 0.38 0.36 -5.15
CA TYR A 109 0.83 -0.78 -5.94
C TYR A 109 2.03 -0.38 -6.78
N THR A 110 3.21 -0.63 -6.28
CA THR A 110 4.46 -0.24 -6.94
C THR A 110 4.66 -1.02 -8.25
N PRO A 111 5.11 -0.37 -9.35
CA PRO A 111 5.35 -1.06 -10.61
C PRO A 111 6.38 -2.18 -10.46
N ASN A 112 6.11 -3.36 -10.99
CA ASN A 112 7.09 -4.44 -11.08
C ASN A 112 8.08 -4.17 -12.22
N SER A 113 9.37 -4.47 -12.02
CA SER A 113 10.41 -4.32 -13.06
C SER A 113 10.28 -5.34 -14.20
N LYS A 114 9.38 -6.31 -14.08
CA LYS A 114 9.10 -7.41 -15.00
C LYS A 114 10.26 -8.39 -15.20
N LYS A 115 9.98 -9.45 -15.96
CA LYS A 115 11.00 -10.40 -16.39
C LYS A 115 12.08 -9.67 -17.20
N ASP A 116 13.32 -10.12 -17.06
CA ASP A 116 14.49 -9.54 -17.72
C ASP A 116 14.70 -8.04 -17.45
N LEU A 117 14.05 -7.51 -16.40
CA LEU A 117 14.18 -6.12 -15.91
C LEU A 117 13.76 -5.05 -16.95
N GLU A 118 12.86 -5.38 -17.87
CA GLU A 118 12.41 -4.51 -18.97
C GLU A 118 11.91 -3.13 -18.50
N ARG A 119 11.42 -3.03 -17.26
CA ARG A 119 10.90 -1.78 -16.67
C ARG A 119 11.75 -1.26 -15.51
N LEU A 120 12.99 -1.72 -15.34
CA LEU A 120 13.80 -1.31 -14.20
C LEU A 120 14.05 0.20 -14.19
N ASP A 121 14.40 0.81 -15.32
CA ASP A 121 14.64 2.25 -15.41
C ASP A 121 13.39 3.06 -15.00
N TYR A 122 12.21 2.67 -15.51
CA TYR A 122 10.94 3.27 -15.11
C TYR A 122 10.67 3.07 -13.61
N ARG A 123 10.96 1.87 -13.08
CA ARG A 123 10.82 1.58 -11.67
C ARG A 123 11.71 2.48 -10.82
N MET A 124 12.92 2.78 -11.24
CA MET A 124 13.82 3.69 -10.50
C MET A 124 13.30 5.12 -10.48
N LEU A 125 12.76 5.63 -11.59
CA LEU A 125 12.07 6.92 -11.62
C LEU A 125 10.86 6.96 -10.68
N TRP A 126 10.02 5.91 -10.73
CA TRP A 126 8.88 5.76 -9.82
C TRP A 126 9.30 5.85 -8.35
N GLU A 127 10.35 5.13 -7.94
CA GLU A 127 10.83 5.11 -6.56
C GLU A 127 11.30 6.49 -6.09
N ASP A 128 11.99 7.23 -6.94
CA ASP A 128 12.42 8.59 -6.61
C ASP A 128 11.23 9.55 -6.46
N ASP A 129 10.23 9.41 -7.29
CA ASP A 129 9.07 10.31 -7.29
C ASP A 129 8.09 9.98 -6.15
N ILE A 130 7.82 8.69 -5.87
CA ILE A 130 7.03 8.32 -4.70
C ILE A 130 7.74 8.70 -3.40
N LYS A 131 9.07 8.55 -3.29
CA LYS A 131 9.85 8.99 -2.13
C LYS A 131 9.69 10.49 -1.89
N LYS A 132 9.84 11.33 -2.94
CA LYS A 132 9.61 12.78 -2.85
C LYS A 132 8.19 13.10 -2.39
N TYR A 133 7.20 12.36 -2.92
CA TYR A 133 5.80 12.52 -2.54
C TYR A 133 5.57 12.23 -1.06
N LEU A 134 6.08 11.11 -0.55
CA LEU A 134 5.96 10.71 0.86
C LEU A 134 6.64 11.71 1.80
N ILE A 135 7.87 12.15 1.48
CA ILE A 135 8.60 13.16 2.26
C ILE A 135 7.83 14.48 2.33
N ARG A 136 7.22 14.90 1.21
CA ARG A 136 6.39 16.11 1.20
C ARG A 136 5.18 16.01 2.11
N LEU A 137 4.50 14.88 2.13
CA LEU A 137 3.36 14.64 3.02
C LEU A 137 3.79 14.56 4.48
N ASP A 138 4.90 13.90 4.77
CA ASP A 138 5.41 13.73 6.14
C ASP A 138 5.76 15.07 6.81
N LYS A 139 6.19 16.07 6.03
CA LYS A 139 6.40 17.44 6.54
C LYS A 139 5.11 18.10 7.07
N ILE A 140 3.95 17.61 6.65
CA ILE A 140 2.64 18.16 7.05
C ILE A 140 2.05 17.36 8.20
N LYS A 141 2.01 16.04 8.05
CA LYS A 141 1.48 15.07 9.02
C LYS A 141 2.18 13.72 8.85
N PRO A 142 2.25 12.90 9.90
CA PRO A 142 2.75 11.55 9.79
C PRO A 142 2.08 10.75 8.66
N VAL A 143 2.85 9.91 8.02
CA VAL A 143 2.45 9.05 6.90
C VAL A 143 2.33 7.60 7.36
N ILE A 144 1.31 6.91 6.88
CA ILE A 144 1.21 5.44 6.83
C ILE A 144 1.18 5.07 5.35
N TYR A 145 2.23 4.44 4.87
CA TYR A 145 2.41 3.99 3.50
C TYR A 145 2.32 2.47 3.46
N CYS A 146 1.42 1.92 2.66
CA CYS A 146 1.20 0.49 2.60
C CYS A 146 0.92 0.01 1.17
N GLY A 147 1.08 -1.28 0.98
CA GLY A 147 0.74 -1.95 -0.26
C GLY A 147 1.76 -2.99 -0.68
N ASP A 148 1.59 -3.47 -1.90
CA ASP A 148 2.58 -4.27 -2.61
C ASP A 148 3.66 -3.34 -3.18
N LEU A 149 4.82 -3.33 -2.54
CA LEU A 149 5.95 -2.50 -2.93
C LEU A 149 6.89 -3.20 -3.92
N ASN A 150 6.58 -4.44 -4.31
CA ASN A 150 7.32 -5.21 -5.31
C ASN A 150 8.84 -5.25 -5.08
N VAL A 151 9.27 -5.30 -3.81
CA VAL A 151 10.67 -5.44 -3.42
C VAL A 151 10.81 -6.21 -2.11
N ALA A 152 11.65 -7.24 -2.07
CA ALA A 152 12.16 -7.79 -0.84
C ALA A 152 13.41 -6.99 -0.43
N HIS A 153 13.37 -6.32 0.73
CA HIS A 153 14.41 -5.34 1.09
C HIS A 153 15.73 -6.04 1.46
N GLU A 154 15.69 -6.96 2.40
CA GLU A 154 16.87 -7.64 2.92
C GLU A 154 16.90 -9.13 2.52
N GLU A 155 18.06 -9.78 2.68
CA GLU A 155 18.19 -11.21 2.37
C GLU A 155 17.26 -12.09 3.21
N ILE A 156 16.88 -11.66 4.40
CA ILE A 156 15.91 -12.34 5.27
C ILE A 156 14.46 -12.24 4.75
N ASP A 157 14.19 -11.32 3.80
CA ASP A 157 12.85 -11.05 3.28
C ASP A 157 12.45 -11.97 2.11
N LEU A 158 13.32 -12.88 1.69
CA LEU A 158 12.97 -13.88 0.68
C LEU A 158 13.68 -15.18 0.90
N LYS A 159 13.09 -16.26 0.33
CA LYS A 159 13.77 -17.56 0.23
C LYS A 159 14.77 -17.52 -0.92
N ASN A 160 15.94 -18.13 -0.73
CA ASN A 160 16.99 -18.26 -1.74
C ASN A 160 17.55 -16.91 -2.27
N PRO A 161 18.02 -15.98 -1.43
CA PRO A 161 18.45 -14.64 -1.86
C PRO A 161 19.58 -14.69 -2.89
N ARG A 162 20.54 -15.63 -2.78
CA ARG A 162 21.70 -15.72 -3.68
C ARG A 162 21.31 -15.91 -5.14
N THR A 163 20.27 -16.69 -5.44
CA THR A 163 19.83 -17.00 -6.80
C THR A 163 18.91 -15.92 -7.37
N ASN A 164 18.40 -15.02 -6.53
CA ASN A 164 17.41 -14.02 -6.92
C ASN A 164 17.96 -12.59 -7.08
N ARG A 165 19.27 -12.35 -6.86
CA ARG A 165 19.89 -11.00 -6.89
C ARG A 165 19.74 -10.24 -8.21
N LYS A 166 19.40 -10.91 -9.29
CA LYS A 166 19.16 -10.30 -10.62
C LYS A 166 17.71 -10.39 -11.06
N ASN A 167 16.81 -10.82 -10.18
CA ASN A 167 15.39 -10.92 -10.48
C ASN A 167 14.65 -9.66 -10.03
N ALA A 168 13.61 -9.28 -10.76
CA ALA A 168 12.71 -8.20 -10.38
C ALA A 168 12.22 -8.38 -8.94
N GLY A 169 12.25 -7.31 -8.16
CA GLY A 169 11.90 -7.31 -6.73
C GLY A 169 13.07 -7.63 -5.79
N PHE A 170 14.28 -7.95 -6.29
CA PHE A 170 15.46 -8.17 -5.44
C PHE A 170 16.78 -7.71 -6.08
N THR A 171 16.72 -6.85 -7.07
CA THR A 171 17.93 -6.20 -7.62
C THR A 171 18.55 -5.25 -6.60
N VAL A 172 19.83 -4.94 -6.79
CA VAL A 172 20.54 -3.97 -5.91
C VAL A 172 19.89 -2.60 -6.00
N GLU A 173 19.44 -2.21 -7.19
CA GLU A 173 18.78 -0.95 -7.48
C GLU A 173 17.46 -0.83 -6.68
N GLU A 174 16.56 -1.81 -6.78
CA GLU A 174 15.27 -1.80 -6.08
C GLU A 174 15.45 -1.79 -4.56
N ARG A 175 16.36 -2.63 -4.04
CA ARG A 175 16.67 -2.69 -2.60
C ARG A 175 17.29 -1.39 -2.09
N SER A 176 18.15 -0.75 -2.89
CA SER A 176 18.76 0.54 -2.54
C SER A 176 17.71 1.64 -2.41
N LYS A 177 16.69 1.66 -3.29
CA LYS A 177 15.59 2.63 -3.20
C LYS A 177 14.77 2.46 -1.92
N MET A 178 14.50 1.23 -1.49
CA MET A 178 13.86 0.97 -0.19
C MET A 178 14.75 1.46 0.97
N THR A 179 16.05 1.17 0.92
CA THR A 179 17.01 1.66 1.92
C THR A 179 17.04 3.20 1.98
N GLU A 180 17.01 3.87 0.83
CA GLU A 180 16.96 5.34 0.75
C GLU A 180 15.67 5.87 1.40
N LEU A 181 14.52 5.28 1.09
CA LEU A 181 13.24 5.67 1.67
C LEU A 181 13.28 5.56 3.21
N LEU A 182 13.76 4.43 3.74
CA LEU A 182 13.81 4.24 5.20
C LEU A 182 14.78 5.23 5.87
N LYS A 183 15.88 5.60 5.22
CA LYS A 183 16.82 6.63 5.72
C LYS A 183 16.22 8.04 5.80
N GLU A 184 15.20 8.33 5.00
CA GLU A 184 14.48 9.63 5.03
C GLU A 184 13.53 9.78 6.24
N GLY A 185 13.59 8.87 7.20
CA GLY A 185 12.80 8.95 8.43
C GLY A 185 11.52 8.12 8.38
N PHE A 186 11.54 7.01 7.65
CA PHE A 186 10.48 6.03 7.62
C PHE A 186 10.90 4.70 8.25
N THR A 187 9.93 3.96 8.78
CA THR A 187 10.14 2.71 9.51
C THR A 187 9.30 1.59 8.90
N ASP A 188 9.94 0.48 8.49
CA ASP A 188 9.26 -0.78 8.17
C ASP A 188 8.72 -1.39 9.47
N THR A 189 7.39 -1.42 9.60
CA THR A 189 6.73 -1.80 10.85
C THR A 189 6.98 -3.26 11.24
N PHE A 190 7.11 -4.15 10.24
CA PHE A 190 7.36 -5.56 10.51
C PHE A 190 8.80 -5.77 11.02
N ARG A 191 9.80 -5.20 10.36
CA ARG A 191 11.19 -5.32 10.77
C ARG A 191 11.50 -4.53 12.05
N TYR A 192 10.75 -3.49 12.34
CA TYR A 192 10.83 -2.77 13.62
C TYR A 192 10.46 -3.68 14.81
N LEU A 193 9.39 -4.47 14.69
CA LEU A 193 8.94 -5.37 15.76
C LEU A 193 9.63 -6.74 15.72
N TYR A 194 9.95 -7.23 14.54
CA TYR A 194 10.44 -8.58 14.30
C TYR A 194 11.71 -8.59 13.44
N PRO A 195 12.82 -7.96 13.90
CA PRO A 195 14.03 -7.76 13.09
C PRO A 195 14.63 -9.06 12.57
N GLU A 196 14.63 -10.12 13.41
CA GLU A 196 15.25 -11.41 13.11
C GLU A 196 14.27 -12.52 12.68
N LYS A 197 12.99 -12.17 12.44
CA LYS A 197 11.99 -13.20 12.10
C LYS A 197 12.16 -13.66 10.66
N GLU A 198 12.72 -14.87 10.51
CA GLU A 198 12.88 -15.56 9.25
C GLU A 198 11.59 -16.20 8.73
N ASN A 199 11.59 -16.58 7.43
CA ASN A 199 10.52 -17.32 6.77
C ASN A 199 9.13 -16.66 6.87
N ALA A 200 9.12 -15.35 7.00
CA ALA A 200 7.93 -14.50 7.07
C ALA A 200 7.72 -13.81 5.72
N TYR A 201 6.86 -14.38 4.88
CA TYR A 201 6.64 -13.95 3.51
C TYR A 201 5.19 -13.57 3.28
N SER A 202 4.96 -12.69 2.31
CA SER A 202 3.63 -12.21 1.93
C SER A 202 3.23 -12.61 0.52
N TRP A 203 4.17 -13.06 -0.32
CA TRP A 203 3.94 -13.50 -1.69
C TRP A 203 4.65 -14.82 -2.01
N TRP A 204 4.01 -15.65 -2.83
CA TRP A 204 4.53 -16.92 -3.34
C TRP A 204 4.13 -17.12 -4.80
N SER A 205 5.08 -17.56 -5.63
CA SER A 205 4.77 -17.95 -7.00
C SER A 205 3.72 -19.07 -7.02
N TYR A 206 2.84 -19.06 -8.01
CA TYR A 206 1.93 -20.18 -8.26
C TYR A 206 2.65 -21.45 -8.72
N MET A 207 3.93 -21.34 -9.14
CA MET A 207 4.71 -22.48 -9.65
C MET A 207 5.31 -23.33 -8.53
N ALA A 208 5.51 -24.60 -8.80
CA ALA A 208 6.27 -25.54 -7.98
C ALA A 208 5.79 -25.70 -6.52
N ASN A 209 4.50 -25.43 -6.24
CA ASN A 209 3.92 -25.45 -4.89
C ASN A 209 4.69 -24.55 -3.90
N ALA A 210 5.09 -23.34 -4.39
CA ALA A 210 5.97 -22.45 -3.64
C ALA A 210 5.38 -22.06 -2.28
N ARG A 211 4.06 -21.81 -2.19
CA ARG A 211 3.41 -21.42 -0.93
C ARG A 211 3.38 -22.55 0.08
N GLU A 212 3.10 -23.76 -0.34
CA GLU A 212 3.09 -24.96 0.50
C GLU A 212 4.48 -25.26 1.07
N LYS A 213 5.54 -25.02 0.27
CA LYS A 213 6.94 -25.16 0.67
C LYS A 213 7.51 -23.94 1.39
N ASN A 214 6.72 -22.89 1.56
CA ASN A 214 7.11 -21.58 2.04
C ASN A 214 8.35 -21.00 1.30
N VAL A 215 8.38 -21.13 -0.02
CA VAL A 215 9.39 -20.49 -0.89
C VAL A 215 8.81 -19.17 -1.36
N GLY A 216 8.84 -18.17 -0.48
CA GLY A 216 8.16 -16.90 -0.65
C GLY A 216 9.06 -15.69 -0.51
N TRP A 217 8.44 -14.52 -0.67
CA TRP A 217 9.03 -13.18 -0.58
C TRP A 217 8.13 -12.29 0.28
N ARG A 218 8.71 -11.41 1.09
CA ARG A 218 8.00 -10.35 1.78
C ARG A 218 8.13 -9.08 0.94
N ILE A 219 7.07 -8.76 0.21
CA ILE A 219 7.01 -7.62 -0.71
C ILE A 219 5.82 -6.69 -0.44
N ASP A 220 4.93 -7.07 0.50
CA ASP A 220 3.85 -6.24 0.99
C ASP A 220 4.23 -5.63 2.34
N TYR A 221 4.00 -4.34 2.50
CA TYR A 221 4.50 -3.56 3.64
C TYR A 221 3.45 -2.66 4.27
N PHE A 222 3.68 -2.37 5.54
CA PHE A 222 3.30 -1.13 6.19
C PHE A 222 4.58 -0.40 6.59
N ILE A 223 4.75 0.81 6.06
CA ILE A 223 5.85 1.73 6.37
C ILE A 223 5.24 2.96 7.00
N VAL A 224 5.79 3.45 8.11
CA VAL A 224 5.27 4.61 8.81
C VAL A 224 6.34 5.66 9.01
N SER A 225 5.93 6.93 9.13
CA SER A 225 6.82 7.99 9.58
C SER A 225 7.45 7.64 10.93
N LYS A 226 8.72 7.91 11.10
CA LYS A 226 9.47 7.68 12.35
C LYS A 226 8.83 8.35 13.54
N SER A 227 8.16 9.49 13.34
CA SER A 227 7.45 10.24 14.38
C SER A 227 6.30 9.47 15.05
N ILE A 228 5.83 8.38 14.43
CA ILE A 228 4.76 7.54 14.97
C ILE A 228 5.16 6.08 15.16
N GLU A 229 6.42 5.70 14.96
CA GLU A 229 6.88 4.30 15.10
C GLU A 229 6.61 3.75 16.50
N ASN A 230 6.76 4.55 17.54
CA ASN A 230 6.48 4.16 18.94
C ASN A 230 4.99 3.91 19.23
N LYS A 231 4.09 4.17 18.27
CA LYS A 231 2.66 3.91 18.37
C LYS A 231 2.25 2.57 17.74
N ILE A 232 3.18 1.90 17.05
CA ILE A 232 2.98 0.56 16.50
C ILE A 232 2.70 -0.40 17.65
N GLN A 233 1.66 -1.23 17.50
CA GLN A 233 1.30 -2.27 18.46
C GLN A 233 1.60 -3.64 17.92
N ASP A 234 1.29 -3.86 16.63
CA ASP A 234 1.60 -5.11 15.96
C ASP A 234 1.72 -4.90 14.43
N SER A 235 2.46 -5.79 13.78
CA SER A 235 2.61 -5.88 12.33
C SER A 235 2.51 -7.35 11.92
N ILE A 236 1.46 -7.71 11.18
CA ILE A 236 1.01 -9.10 11.03
C ILE A 236 1.09 -9.50 9.55
N ILE A 237 1.52 -10.72 9.29
CA ILE A 237 1.42 -11.37 7.98
C ILE A 237 0.44 -12.53 8.13
N TYR A 238 -0.70 -12.47 7.43
CA TYR A 238 -1.76 -13.49 7.49
C TYR A 238 -1.50 -14.60 6.47
N SER A 239 -0.41 -15.33 6.63
CA SER A 239 0.06 -16.34 5.67
C SER A 239 -0.93 -17.48 5.41
N GLU A 240 -1.85 -17.73 6.34
CA GLU A 240 -2.91 -18.72 6.26
C GLU A 240 -4.12 -18.29 5.42
N ILE A 241 -4.19 -17.01 5.01
CA ILE A 241 -5.30 -16.50 4.20
C ILE A 241 -4.97 -16.68 2.71
N PHE A 242 -5.80 -17.44 2.04
CA PHE A 242 -5.67 -17.77 0.62
C PHE A 242 -6.62 -16.92 -0.24
N GLY A 243 -6.51 -17.06 -1.58
CA GLY A 243 -7.33 -16.35 -2.57
C GLY A 243 -6.51 -15.60 -3.61
N SER A 244 -5.31 -15.18 -3.26
CA SER A 244 -4.30 -14.55 -4.12
C SER A 244 -2.96 -15.26 -3.97
N ASP A 245 -1.99 -14.97 -4.83
CA ASP A 245 -0.58 -15.31 -4.66
C ASP A 245 0.10 -14.47 -3.56
N HIS A 246 -0.55 -13.37 -3.12
CA HIS A 246 -0.23 -12.67 -1.90
C HIS A 246 -1.15 -13.11 -0.75
N CYS A 247 -0.68 -12.95 0.48
CA CYS A 247 -1.55 -12.93 1.66
C CYS A 247 -1.74 -11.50 2.17
N PRO A 248 -2.80 -11.24 2.98
CA PRO A 248 -2.96 -9.94 3.62
C PRO A 248 -1.83 -9.65 4.60
N VAL A 249 -1.47 -8.38 4.73
CA VAL A 249 -0.64 -7.87 5.83
C VAL A 249 -1.44 -6.87 6.66
N GLY A 250 -1.14 -6.77 7.94
CA GLY A 250 -1.86 -5.92 8.89
C GLY A 250 -0.96 -5.04 9.73
N LEU A 251 -1.49 -3.87 10.10
CA LEU A 251 -0.89 -2.96 11.06
C LEU A 251 -1.88 -2.64 12.16
N GLU A 252 -1.50 -2.85 13.42
CA GLU A 252 -2.19 -2.31 14.58
C GLU A 252 -1.41 -1.13 15.15
N ILE A 253 -2.04 0.05 15.22
CA ILE A 253 -1.37 1.29 15.62
C ILE A 253 -2.26 2.20 16.48
N LYS A 254 -1.69 2.83 17.53
CA LYS A 254 -2.39 3.73 18.44
C LYS A 254 -2.27 5.20 18.02
N ILE A 255 -2.88 5.60 16.91
CA ILE A 255 -2.90 7.00 16.48
C ILE A 255 -4.07 7.78 17.10
N TRP A 256 -5.15 7.10 17.41
CA TRP A 256 -6.36 7.70 17.94
C TRP A 256 -6.52 7.36 19.42
N LYS A 257 -6.33 8.36 20.30
CA LYS A 257 -7.02 8.29 21.59
C LYS A 257 -8.44 8.76 21.36
N GLU A 258 -9.43 7.95 21.63
CA GLU A 258 -10.80 8.42 21.78
C GLU A 258 -10.79 9.51 22.87
N ARG A 259 -11.04 10.75 22.49
CA ARG A 259 -11.37 11.78 23.48
C ARG A 259 -12.76 11.43 23.99
N LYS A 260 -12.85 10.93 25.21
CA LYS A 260 -14.06 11.06 25.98
C LYS A 260 -14.38 12.56 26.06
N ASN A 261 -15.45 12.97 25.41
CA ASN A 261 -16.14 14.27 25.45
C ASN A 261 -15.31 15.53 25.82
N GLY A 262 -15.07 16.39 24.81
CA GLY A 262 -14.60 17.75 24.98
C GLY A 262 -14.58 18.53 23.66
N ARG A 263 -15.39 19.55 23.59
CA ARG A 263 -15.68 20.57 22.55
C ARG A 263 -14.73 20.62 21.33
N LYS A 264 -15.32 20.54 20.13
CA LYS A 264 -14.69 20.81 18.82
C LYS A 264 -14.06 22.22 18.82
N LYS A 265 -12.74 22.28 18.59
CA LYS A 265 -12.11 23.44 17.97
C LYS A 265 -12.03 23.17 16.47
N GLU A 266 -12.72 23.96 15.67
CA GLU A 266 -12.55 23.99 14.22
C GLU A 266 -11.12 24.45 13.92
N SER A 267 -10.36 23.65 13.18
CA SER A 267 -9.03 24.01 12.75
C SER A 267 -9.07 24.58 11.34
N ASN A 268 -8.48 25.76 11.15
CA ASN A 268 -8.39 26.54 9.91
C ASN A 268 -7.44 25.92 8.85
N TYR A 269 -7.43 24.59 8.69
CA TYR A 269 -6.54 23.93 7.72
C TYR A 269 -7.16 23.70 6.34
N LYS A 270 -8.29 24.32 6.02
CA LYS A 270 -9.04 24.09 4.77
C LYS A 270 -8.33 24.52 3.46
N MET A 271 -7.13 25.10 3.50
CA MET A 271 -6.55 25.75 2.30
C MET A 271 -5.19 25.23 1.81
N ALA A 272 -4.50 24.32 2.50
CA ALA A 272 -3.12 24.03 2.16
C ALA A 272 -2.91 23.01 1.00
N ILE A 273 -3.85 22.11 0.74
CA ILE A 273 -3.66 21.03 -0.26
C ILE A 273 -4.21 21.37 -1.64
N LEU A 274 -5.31 22.13 -1.74
CA LEU A 274 -5.87 22.53 -3.04
C LEU A 274 -4.93 23.43 -3.86
N VAL A 275 -4.08 24.23 -3.20
CA VAL A 275 -3.11 25.10 -3.87
C VAL A 275 -1.90 24.34 -4.40
N TYR A 276 -1.52 23.19 -3.78
CA TYR A 276 -0.32 22.45 -4.15
C TYR A 276 -0.53 21.37 -5.23
N ILE A 277 -1.77 20.93 -5.44
CA ILE A 277 -2.08 19.94 -6.50
C ILE A 277 -2.37 20.67 -7.83
N CYS A 278 -2.82 21.92 -7.79
CA CYS A 278 -3.20 22.68 -9.00
C CYS A 278 -2.07 23.54 -9.61
N SER A 279 -0.95 23.76 -8.90
CA SER A 279 0.15 24.62 -9.39
C SER A 279 1.12 23.94 -10.37
N CYS A 280 0.94 22.64 -10.70
CA CYS A 280 1.69 21.99 -11.77
C CYS A 280 1.02 22.13 -13.17
N CYS A 281 -0.17 22.72 -13.26
CA CYS A 281 -0.90 22.86 -14.55
C CYS A 281 -0.78 24.22 -15.24
N TYR A 282 -0.01 25.16 -14.71
CA TYR A 282 0.18 26.47 -15.37
C TYR A 282 1.67 26.85 -15.47
N ILE A 283 2.36 26.30 -16.44
CA ILE A 283 3.45 26.96 -17.18
C ILE A 283 3.50 26.27 -18.55
N SER A 284 2.75 26.78 -19.52
CA SER A 284 3.01 26.75 -20.95
C SER A 284 2.04 27.70 -21.64
N ILE A 285 2.41 28.94 -21.81
CA ILE A 285 2.23 29.79 -23.01
C ILE A 285 3.53 30.51 -23.23
#